data_a39d29f004f35f0b09adf9c93de28010
#
_entry.id   a39d29f004f35f0b09adf9c93de28010
#
_cell.length_a   1.000
_cell.length_b   1.000
_cell.length_c   1.000
_cell.angle_alpha   90.00
_cell.angle_beta   90.00
_cell.angle_gamma   90.00
#
_symmetry.space_group_name_H-M   'P 1'
#
loop_
_entity.id
_entity.type
_entity.pdbx_description
1 polymer ?
#
loop_
_entity_poly.entity_id
_entity_poly.type
_entity_poly.pdbx_seq_one_letter_code
_entity_poly.pdbx_strand_id
1 'polypeptide(L)'
;MDYQTTDRMSPVKTASYCRHYAMCKIDYLGNGLCEAGGSHHFVSYYPQGRMDLYAALQNGTIPLTPGAGHIADTCTLCGKCDYQCHFVTEMRPMEVMRALKQYVAENRHLMETAEAEDPLFNRLSGIVGDAWCSRDPATTIAYASDPGPATPLTLPSYVVLPADTRQVAAIMELCREQGLDFAVRGNGSSVMGFVMSQDLVLDMTRLRRVEIDAERGLVRVGAGVTAFDLQKQVYEKGYRVQVAEPSAMICANLMCSGIFSTYSHAYGMGAQNLVDAEFVDPAGRCFRMSEKSAPNLFAYEQKDVDIPGICTEVSFKLYPRLEDERGFLVPFRHFGEALSFIREMGRRRIGLAVGLLGGEYLATFLAPSSDLARKVKHVLQQDLQIAYVVQIIGDPYHEDAVRKMGYPVISQRIFRTLVLSLPNLSDNEVLIHLNEMMPGGSVYDLLSDKKMEPLLETLLQPDAATLSKAVPPDMQPFYHKLYRDPKLTDLVWLNDFRIISSRMGREKHVVAWIVYVPLGKPDVVKGIYERFRQIAGRWGLKHDYGFITPLDFGKRAVFEYDYYLDHQDDDERMRMLQAMKETAEMIQGYSAEYDAVRWIRHTLYQGFARMENLLYT
;
A
#
# COMPACT_ATOMS: atom_id res chain seq x y z
N MET A 1 29.84 2.01 1.92
CA MET A 1 29.15 1.92 3.22
C MET A 1 28.87 0.45 3.50
N ASP A 2 29.51 -0.14 4.51
CA ASP A 2 29.30 -1.54 4.83
C ASP A 2 28.11 -1.66 5.78
N TYR A 3 27.31 -2.71 5.59
CA TYR A 3 26.20 -3.05 6.46
C TYR A 3 26.66 -3.18 7.91
N GLN A 4 26.13 -2.34 8.79
CA GLN A 4 26.33 -2.51 10.23
C GLN A 4 25.30 -3.52 10.74
N THR A 5 25.74 -4.51 11.48
CA THR A 5 24.86 -5.51 12.13
C THR A 5 23.92 -4.79 13.08
N THR A 6 22.69 -4.54 12.65
CA THR A 6 21.61 -4.14 13.54
C THR A 6 21.26 -5.29 14.48
N ASP A 7 20.87 -4.99 15.69
CA ASP A 7 20.45 -5.95 16.72
C ASP A 7 19.52 -7.02 16.14
N ARG A 8 19.91 -8.28 16.27
CA ARG A 8 19.04 -9.40 15.95
C ARG A 8 17.89 -9.42 16.95
N MET A 9 16.69 -9.10 16.48
CA MET A 9 15.48 -9.22 17.29
C MET A 9 15.20 -10.69 17.61
N SER A 10 14.59 -10.96 18.78
CA SER A 10 14.05 -12.30 19.03
C SER A 10 12.93 -12.64 18.02
N PRO A 11 12.70 -13.93 17.74
CA PRO A 11 11.61 -14.34 16.84
C PRO A 11 10.23 -13.79 17.26
N VAL A 12 9.93 -13.73 18.56
CA VAL A 12 8.67 -13.16 19.07
C VAL A 12 8.59 -11.67 18.74
N LYS A 13 9.65 -10.91 18.99
CA LYS A 13 9.70 -9.49 18.66
C LYS A 13 9.61 -9.28 17.14
N THR A 14 10.26 -10.10 16.32
CA THR A 14 10.12 -10.06 14.87
C THR A 14 8.67 -10.31 14.44
N ALA A 15 7.99 -11.29 15.04
CA ALA A 15 6.59 -11.59 14.74
C ALA A 15 5.66 -10.41 15.07
N SER A 16 5.85 -9.74 16.21
CA SER A 16 5.03 -8.60 16.63
C SER A 16 5.17 -7.36 15.71
N TYR A 17 6.24 -7.26 14.94
CA TYR A 17 6.41 -6.20 13.95
C TYR A 17 5.72 -6.46 12.61
N CYS A 18 5.00 -7.57 12.44
CA CYS A 18 4.20 -7.77 11.23
C CYS A 18 3.15 -6.67 11.11
N ARG A 19 3.11 -6.03 9.95
CA ARG A 19 2.20 -4.89 9.68
C ARG A 19 0.91 -5.28 9.01
N HIS A 20 0.72 -6.56 8.72
CA HIS A 20 -0.47 -7.09 8.06
C HIS A 20 -0.81 -6.47 6.69
N TYR A 21 0.14 -5.76 6.04
CA TYR A 21 -0.05 -5.17 4.71
C TYR A 21 -0.19 -6.18 3.57
N ALA A 22 -0.14 -7.48 3.89
CA ALA A 22 -0.34 -8.56 2.96
C ALA A 22 0.63 -8.61 1.75
N MET A 23 1.74 -7.87 1.78
CA MET A 23 2.74 -7.88 0.69
C MET A 23 3.37 -9.26 0.47
N CYS A 24 3.37 -10.14 1.47
CA CYS A 24 3.82 -11.52 1.33
C CYS A 24 2.86 -12.43 0.54
N LYS A 25 1.69 -11.94 0.15
CA LYS A 25 0.67 -12.65 -0.62
C LYS A 25 0.65 -12.29 -2.11
N ILE A 26 1.52 -11.39 -2.55
CA ILE A 26 1.70 -11.01 -3.96
C ILE A 26 3.15 -11.23 -4.39
N ASP A 27 3.38 -11.62 -5.63
CA ASP A 27 4.73 -11.84 -6.18
C ASP A 27 5.33 -10.52 -6.70
N TYR A 28 5.53 -9.60 -5.76
CA TYR A 28 5.92 -8.24 -6.00
C TYR A 28 7.30 -8.06 -6.65
N LEU A 29 8.25 -8.95 -6.31
CA LEU A 29 9.62 -8.89 -6.79
C LEU A 29 9.95 -9.97 -7.85
N GLY A 30 8.97 -10.81 -8.21
CA GLY A 30 9.18 -11.88 -9.17
C GLY A 30 10.04 -13.05 -8.65
N ASN A 31 10.10 -13.22 -7.31
CA ASN A 31 10.84 -14.33 -6.68
C ASN A 31 9.95 -15.50 -6.26
N GLY A 32 8.68 -15.45 -6.61
CA GLY A 32 7.64 -16.44 -6.31
C GLY A 32 7.00 -16.27 -4.93
N LEU A 33 5.78 -16.78 -4.81
CA LEU A 33 5.00 -16.77 -3.58
C LEU A 33 5.35 -17.92 -2.64
N CYS A 34 4.86 -17.82 -1.39
CA CYS A 34 4.83 -18.94 -0.46
C CYS A 34 3.96 -20.07 -1.02
N GLU A 35 4.54 -21.26 -1.26
CA GLU A 35 3.85 -22.40 -1.87
C GLU A 35 2.68 -22.90 -1.00
N ALA A 36 2.89 -23.00 0.32
CA ALA A 36 1.83 -23.40 1.24
C ALA A 36 0.67 -22.37 1.25
N GLY A 37 0.98 -21.07 1.27
CA GLY A 37 -0.03 -20.03 1.16
C GLY A 37 -0.83 -20.12 -0.13
N GLY A 38 -0.15 -20.34 -1.26
CA GLY A 38 -0.79 -20.52 -2.56
C GLY A 38 -1.65 -21.78 -2.68
N SER A 39 -1.33 -22.84 -1.93
CA SER A 39 -2.08 -24.10 -1.97
C SER A 39 -3.29 -24.13 -1.03
N HIS A 40 -3.17 -23.53 0.17
CA HIS A 40 -4.21 -23.58 1.20
C HIS A 40 -5.09 -22.32 1.25
N HIS A 41 -4.62 -21.21 0.70
CA HIS A 41 -5.29 -19.90 0.60
C HIS A 41 -5.61 -19.19 1.92
N PHE A 42 -5.75 -19.85 3.06
CA PHE A 42 -5.91 -19.19 4.35
C PHE A 42 -4.68 -18.36 4.70
N VAL A 43 -4.90 -17.21 5.35
CA VAL A 43 -3.82 -16.30 5.77
C VAL A 43 -2.79 -17.00 6.65
N SER A 44 -3.22 -17.95 7.50
CA SER A 44 -2.39 -18.74 8.42
C SER A 44 -1.25 -19.52 7.73
N TYR A 45 -1.39 -19.84 6.45
CA TYR A 45 -0.35 -20.54 5.68
C TYR A 45 0.66 -19.60 5.00
N TYR A 46 0.40 -18.30 5.01
CA TYR A 46 1.35 -17.29 4.56
C TYR A 46 2.28 -16.84 5.71
N PRO A 47 3.43 -16.20 5.40
CA PRO A 47 4.35 -15.70 6.43
C PRO A 47 3.68 -14.81 7.47
N GLN A 48 2.79 -13.91 7.07
CA GLN A 48 2.00 -13.08 7.97
C GLN A 48 1.29 -13.91 9.04
N GLY A 49 0.42 -14.84 8.62
CA GLY A 49 -0.37 -15.62 9.58
C GLY A 49 0.46 -16.58 10.43
N ARG A 50 1.61 -17.06 9.93
CA ARG A 50 2.55 -17.83 10.76
C ARG A 50 3.24 -16.97 11.82
N MET A 51 3.48 -15.69 11.53
CA MET A 51 3.99 -14.76 12.53
C MET A 51 2.93 -14.51 13.61
N ASP A 52 1.67 -14.29 13.21
CA ASP A 52 0.55 -14.16 14.14
C ASP A 52 0.37 -15.41 15.01
N LEU A 53 0.38 -16.58 14.39
CA LEU A 53 0.30 -17.87 15.07
C LEU A 53 1.42 -18.04 16.11
N TYR A 54 2.67 -17.76 15.71
CA TYR A 54 3.80 -17.90 16.62
C TYR A 54 3.71 -16.94 17.81
N ALA A 55 3.39 -15.68 17.56
CA ALA A 55 3.21 -14.69 18.62
C ALA A 55 2.08 -15.09 19.58
N ALA A 56 0.94 -15.53 19.05
CA ALA A 56 -0.21 -15.95 19.87
C ALA A 56 0.07 -17.20 20.71
N LEU A 57 0.82 -18.17 20.20
CA LEU A 57 1.26 -19.34 20.96
C LEU A 57 2.24 -18.96 22.09
N GLN A 58 3.19 -18.04 21.80
CA GLN A 58 4.16 -17.60 22.81
C GLN A 58 3.53 -16.77 23.94
N ASN A 59 2.48 -16.01 23.60
CA ASN A 59 1.76 -15.17 24.57
C ASN A 59 0.60 -15.91 25.27
N GLY A 60 0.34 -17.18 24.92
CA GLY A 60 -0.77 -17.95 25.46
C GLY A 60 -2.17 -17.45 25.05
N THR A 61 -2.25 -16.68 23.96
CA THR A 61 -3.53 -16.16 23.43
C THR A 61 -4.41 -17.26 22.86
N ILE A 62 -3.80 -18.30 22.28
CA ILE A 62 -4.46 -19.48 21.73
C ILE A 62 -3.77 -20.76 22.22
N PRO A 63 -4.49 -21.90 22.31
CA PRO A 63 -3.89 -23.20 22.58
C PRO A 63 -3.10 -23.73 21.37
N LEU A 64 -2.21 -24.67 21.62
CA LEU A 64 -1.53 -25.44 20.57
C LEU A 64 -2.48 -26.53 20.03
N THR A 65 -2.93 -26.38 18.79
CA THR A 65 -3.87 -27.29 18.12
C THR A 65 -3.19 -28.17 17.08
N PRO A 66 -3.81 -29.28 16.64
CA PRO A 66 -3.35 -30.01 15.47
C PRO A 66 -3.22 -29.16 14.21
N GLY A 67 -4.11 -28.16 14.03
CA GLY A 67 -4.01 -27.17 12.94
C GLY A 67 -2.75 -26.33 13.01
N ALA A 68 -2.33 -25.90 14.19
CA ALA A 68 -1.04 -25.22 14.38
C ALA A 68 0.13 -26.09 13.93
N GLY A 69 0.07 -27.38 14.27
CA GLY A 69 1.04 -28.39 13.81
C GLY A 69 1.09 -28.47 12.28
N HIS A 70 -0.06 -28.60 11.65
CA HIS A 70 -0.17 -28.69 10.19
C HIS A 70 0.35 -27.41 9.50
N ILE A 71 -0.03 -26.22 9.99
CA ILE A 71 0.45 -24.93 9.46
C ILE A 71 1.98 -24.83 9.55
N ALA A 72 2.58 -25.24 10.67
CA ALA A 72 4.03 -25.24 10.85
C ALA A 72 4.72 -26.24 9.90
N ASP A 73 4.18 -27.46 9.76
CA ASP A 73 4.77 -28.52 8.95
C ASP A 73 4.78 -28.18 7.45
N THR A 74 3.76 -27.47 6.94
CA THR A 74 3.69 -27.04 5.54
C THR A 74 4.74 -25.98 5.15
N CYS A 75 5.46 -25.38 6.12
CA CYS A 75 6.55 -24.47 5.83
C CYS A 75 7.82 -25.22 5.39
N THR A 76 8.25 -25.06 4.14
CA THR A 76 9.46 -25.70 3.58
C THR A 76 10.76 -24.96 3.93
N LEU A 77 10.70 -23.84 4.65
CA LEU A 77 11.84 -22.97 4.98
C LEU A 77 12.61 -22.47 3.72
N CYS A 78 11.91 -22.25 2.62
CA CYS A 78 12.51 -21.88 1.32
C CYS A 78 13.13 -20.46 1.26
N GLY A 79 12.87 -19.59 2.24
CA GLY A 79 13.45 -18.24 2.33
C GLY A 79 12.78 -17.15 1.49
N LYS A 80 11.83 -17.46 0.61
CA LYS A 80 11.16 -16.47 -0.26
C LYS A 80 10.55 -15.32 0.53
N CYS A 81 10.01 -15.59 1.72
CA CYS A 81 9.42 -14.57 2.59
C CYS A 81 10.43 -13.54 3.12
N ASP A 82 11.70 -13.93 3.35
CA ASP A 82 12.72 -13.01 3.81
C ASP A 82 13.01 -11.94 2.77
N TYR A 83 13.15 -12.32 1.50
CA TYR A 83 13.41 -11.36 0.43
C TYR A 83 12.30 -10.33 0.29
N GLN A 84 11.06 -10.81 0.23
CA GLN A 84 9.90 -9.94 0.07
C GLN A 84 9.73 -9.00 1.28
N CYS A 85 9.75 -9.55 2.48
CA CYS A 85 9.55 -8.79 3.70
C CYS A 85 10.70 -7.82 3.98
N HIS A 86 11.95 -8.25 3.75
CA HIS A 86 13.10 -7.36 3.91
C HIS A 86 13.04 -6.16 2.95
N PHE A 87 12.63 -6.37 1.71
CA PHE A 87 12.46 -5.28 0.77
C PHE A 87 11.41 -4.26 1.24
N VAL A 88 10.29 -4.73 1.80
CA VAL A 88 9.18 -3.85 2.22
C VAL A 88 9.42 -3.22 3.60
N THR A 89 9.92 -4.01 4.58
CA THR A 89 9.95 -3.64 5.99
C THR A 89 11.30 -3.85 6.70
N GLU A 90 12.32 -4.30 5.99
CA GLU A 90 13.64 -4.70 6.54
C GLU A 90 13.57 -5.88 7.55
N MET A 91 12.48 -6.64 7.56
CA MET A 91 12.29 -7.77 8.47
C MET A 91 12.68 -9.11 7.86
N ARG A 92 12.96 -10.09 8.72
CA ARG A 92 13.42 -11.45 8.39
C ARG A 92 12.49 -12.53 8.95
N PRO A 93 11.30 -12.80 8.33
CA PRO A 93 10.32 -13.78 8.82
C PRO A 93 10.86 -15.21 8.98
N MET A 94 11.91 -15.59 8.26
CA MET A 94 12.49 -16.95 8.33
C MET A 94 12.93 -17.36 9.73
N GLU A 95 13.36 -16.43 10.57
CA GLU A 95 13.70 -16.73 11.96
C GLU A 95 12.46 -17.14 12.75
N VAL A 96 11.32 -16.49 12.50
CA VAL A 96 10.02 -16.85 13.09
C VAL A 96 9.54 -18.22 12.57
N MET A 97 9.70 -18.47 11.26
CA MET A 97 9.30 -19.77 10.69
C MET A 97 10.07 -20.95 11.31
N ARG A 98 11.38 -20.79 11.54
CA ARG A 98 12.20 -21.79 12.23
C ARG A 98 11.76 -21.97 13.68
N ALA A 99 11.55 -20.86 14.40
CA ALA A 99 11.12 -20.88 15.79
C ALA A 99 9.73 -21.53 15.95
N LEU A 100 8.76 -21.23 15.06
CA LEU A 100 7.45 -21.87 15.05
C LEU A 100 7.56 -23.39 14.85
N LYS A 101 8.35 -23.85 13.87
CA LYS A 101 8.55 -25.29 13.64
C LYS A 101 9.19 -25.98 14.85
N GLN A 102 10.18 -25.36 15.45
CA GLN A 102 10.83 -25.88 16.64
C GLN A 102 9.87 -25.96 17.83
N TYR A 103 9.15 -24.87 18.10
CA TYR A 103 8.15 -24.82 19.18
C TYR A 103 7.09 -25.91 19.03
N VAL A 104 6.55 -26.09 17.83
CA VAL A 104 5.56 -27.12 17.53
C VAL A 104 6.16 -28.52 17.73
N ALA A 105 7.37 -28.75 17.26
CA ALA A 105 8.02 -30.09 17.40
C ALA A 105 8.25 -30.46 18.87
N GLU A 106 8.70 -29.51 19.67
CA GLU A 106 8.97 -29.72 21.12
C GLU A 106 7.69 -29.93 21.94
N ASN A 107 6.56 -29.32 21.52
CA ASN A 107 5.32 -29.29 22.28
C ASN A 107 4.18 -30.12 21.68
N ARG A 108 4.43 -30.99 20.65
CA ARG A 108 3.37 -31.79 20.00
C ARG A 108 2.51 -32.61 20.96
N HIS A 109 3.11 -33.04 22.06
CA HIS A 109 2.41 -33.84 23.08
C HIS A 109 1.37 -33.04 23.88
N LEU A 110 1.37 -31.71 23.77
CA LEU A 110 0.43 -30.79 24.42
C LEU A 110 -0.74 -30.40 23.51
N MET A 111 -0.83 -30.92 22.28
CA MET A 111 -1.88 -30.56 21.35
C MET A 111 -3.26 -30.97 21.86
N GLU A 112 -4.15 -29.97 21.98
CA GLU A 112 -5.53 -30.21 22.36
C GLU A 112 -6.37 -30.67 21.15
N THR A 113 -7.13 -31.76 21.33
CA THR A 113 -7.91 -32.40 20.25
C THR A 113 -9.43 -32.29 20.43
N ALA A 114 -9.90 -31.44 21.37
CA ALA A 114 -11.33 -31.40 21.68
C ALA A 114 -12.13 -30.70 20.57
N GLU A 115 -12.85 -31.46 19.77
CA GLU A 115 -13.88 -30.95 18.87
C GLU A 115 -15.28 -31.29 19.43
N ALA A 116 -15.97 -30.27 19.98
CA ALA A 116 -17.42 -30.37 20.20
C ALA A 116 -18.15 -30.27 18.86
N GLU A 117 -19.27 -30.98 18.74
CA GLU A 117 -20.19 -30.81 17.59
C GLU A 117 -20.58 -29.32 17.47
N ASP A 118 -20.47 -28.79 16.26
CA ASP A 118 -20.81 -27.40 15.96
C ASP A 118 -21.73 -27.36 14.72
N PRO A 119 -23.05 -27.29 14.94
CA PRO A 119 -24.02 -27.28 13.85
C PRO A 119 -23.85 -26.10 12.90
N LEU A 120 -23.38 -24.92 13.39
CA LEU A 120 -23.16 -23.75 12.56
C LEU A 120 -21.93 -23.96 11.65
N PHE A 121 -20.85 -24.49 12.20
CA PHE A 121 -19.69 -24.88 11.41
C PHE A 121 -20.04 -25.87 10.30
N ASN A 122 -20.88 -26.89 10.61
CA ASN A 122 -21.31 -27.87 9.62
C ASN A 122 -22.15 -27.24 8.50
N ARG A 123 -22.97 -26.24 8.81
CA ARG A 123 -23.71 -25.48 7.78
C ARG A 123 -22.79 -24.63 6.91
N LEU A 124 -21.85 -23.90 7.51
CA LEU A 124 -20.86 -23.09 6.79
C LEU A 124 -19.99 -23.95 5.88
N SER A 125 -19.45 -25.04 6.42
CA SER A 125 -18.65 -26.04 5.68
C SER A 125 -19.46 -26.68 4.55
N GLY A 126 -20.76 -26.95 4.76
CA GLY A 126 -21.67 -27.44 3.74
C GLY A 126 -21.86 -26.48 2.56
N ILE A 127 -21.73 -25.15 2.77
CA ILE A 127 -21.81 -24.14 1.71
C ILE A 127 -20.51 -24.07 0.91
N VAL A 128 -19.34 -23.95 1.58
CA VAL A 128 -18.07 -23.68 0.94
C VAL A 128 -17.18 -24.90 0.72
N GLY A 129 -17.47 -26.00 1.40
CA GLY A 129 -16.64 -27.22 1.51
C GLY A 129 -15.69 -27.16 2.71
N ASP A 130 -15.39 -28.33 3.30
CA ASP A 130 -14.59 -28.46 4.53
C ASP A 130 -13.20 -27.81 4.41
N ALA A 131 -12.57 -27.91 3.26
CA ALA A 131 -11.26 -27.31 3.00
C ALA A 131 -11.26 -25.77 2.99
N TRP A 132 -12.44 -25.12 2.99
CA TRP A 132 -12.61 -23.69 2.83
C TRP A 132 -13.37 -23.04 4.00
N CYS A 133 -13.52 -23.77 5.08
CA CYS A 133 -14.09 -23.28 6.34
C CYS A 133 -13.16 -23.68 7.50
N SER A 134 -12.94 -22.78 8.44
CA SER A 134 -12.13 -23.08 9.63
C SER A 134 -12.69 -22.39 10.86
N ARG A 135 -12.63 -23.09 11.99
CA ARG A 135 -12.85 -22.59 13.37
C ARG A 135 -11.63 -22.84 14.26
N ASP A 136 -10.55 -23.41 13.69
CA ASP A 136 -9.34 -23.68 14.45
C ASP A 136 -8.65 -22.37 14.86
N PRO A 137 -8.38 -22.14 16.16
CA PRO A 137 -7.69 -20.96 16.65
C PRO A 137 -6.38 -20.64 15.92
N ALA A 138 -5.63 -21.67 15.49
CA ALA A 138 -4.40 -21.48 14.72
C ALA A 138 -4.64 -20.89 13.32
N THR A 139 -5.83 -21.08 12.76
CA THR A 139 -6.24 -20.43 11.50
C THR A 139 -6.86 -19.08 11.76
N THR A 140 -7.79 -18.99 12.71
CA THR A 140 -8.58 -17.77 12.93
C THR A 140 -7.76 -16.61 13.50
N ILE A 141 -6.69 -16.88 14.25
CA ILE A 141 -5.77 -15.85 14.77
C ILE A 141 -5.16 -14.99 13.66
N ALA A 142 -4.90 -15.55 12.49
CA ALA A 142 -4.35 -14.83 11.35
C ALA A 142 -5.36 -13.82 10.72
N TYR A 143 -6.59 -13.84 11.19
CA TYR A 143 -7.67 -12.93 10.77
C TYR A 143 -8.07 -11.94 11.87
N ALA A 144 -7.42 -12.01 13.03
CA ALA A 144 -7.75 -11.23 14.21
C ALA A 144 -7.19 -9.80 14.20
N SER A 145 -6.37 -9.47 13.21
CA SER A 145 -5.69 -8.16 13.10
C SER A 145 -5.76 -7.59 11.70
N ASP A 146 -5.58 -6.28 11.61
CA ASP A 146 -5.30 -5.55 10.38
C ASP A 146 -4.10 -4.59 10.58
N PRO A 147 -3.67 -3.84 9.56
CA PRO A 147 -2.59 -2.86 9.69
C PRO A 147 -2.90 -1.64 10.55
N GLY A 148 -4.09 -1.49 11.09
CA GLY A 148 -4.45 -0.34 11.92
C GLY A 148 -3.64 -0.31 13.24
N PRO A 149 -2.87 0.76 13.52
CA PRO A 149 -1.98 0.78 14.70
C PRO A 149 -2.73 0.83 16.03
N ALA A 150 -4.01 1.18 16.01
CA ALA A 150 -4.88 1.29 17.19
C ALA A 150 -6.02 0.26 17.19
N THR A 151 -6.06 -0.65 16.21
CA THR A 151 -7.15 -1.60 16.09
C THR A 151 -6.96 -2.74 17.11
N PRO A 152 -7.95 -3.00 17.99
CA PRO A 152 -7.84 -4.09 18.96
C PRO A 152 -7.89 -5.46 18.26
N LEU A 153 -7.17 -6.44 18.83
CA LEU A 153 -7.24 -7.81 18.40
C LEU A 153 -8.68 -8.33 18.50
N THR A 154 -9.23 -8.84 17.40
CA THR A 154 -10.60 -9.36 17.36
C THR A 154 -10.58 -10.76 16.73
N LEU A 155 -10.60 -11.79 17.58
CA LEU A 155 -10.53 -13.18 17.13
C LEU A 155 -11.90 -13.66 16.61
N PRO A 156 -12.01 -14.02 15.31
CA PRO A 156 -13.25 -14.56 14.78
C PRO A 156 -13.47 -16.02 15.19
N SER A 157 -14.75 -16.39 15.36
CA SER A 157 -15.15 -17.77 15.59
C SER A 157 -14.97 -18.62 14.34
N TYR A 158 -15.28 -18.05 13.17
CA TYR A 158 -15.23 -18.75 11.89
C TYR A 158 -14.57 -17.92 10.79
N VAL A 159 -13.89 -18.61 9.89
CA VAL A 159 -13.37 -18.03 8.64
C VAL A 159 -13.85 -18.89 7.48
N VAL A 160 -14.46 -18.28 6.46
CA VAL A 160 -14.96 -18.97 5.26
C VAL A 160 -14.43 -18.32 4.00
N LEU A 161 -14.10 -19.15 3.00
CA LEU A 161 -13.58 -18.75 1.70
C LEU A 161 -14.59 -19.14 0.60
N PRO A 162 -15.56 -18.29 0.25
CA PRO A 162 -16.51 -18.57 -0.83
C PRO A 162 -15.84 -18.58 -2.20
N ALA A 163 -16.28 -19.49 -3.09
CA ALA A 163 -15.76 -19.64 -4.45
C ALA A 163 -16.46 -18.76 -5.48
N ASP A 164 -17.72 -18.41 -5.24
CA ASP A 164 -18.55 -17.67 -6.18
C ASP A 164 -19.62 -16.83 -5.45
N THR A 165 -20.34 -16.01 -6.22
CA THR A 165 -21.43 -15.14 -5.72
C THR A 165 -22.55 -15.93 -5.05
N ARG A 166 -22.85 -17.18 -5.47
CA ARG A 166 -23.92 -17.98 -4.88
C ARG A 166 -23.56 -18.44 -3.48
N GLN A 167 -22.29 -18.84 -3.26
CA GLN A 167 -21.81 -19.17 -1.92
C GLN A 167 -21.82 -17.94 -1.00
N VAL A 168 -21.43 -16.76 -1.51
CA VAL A 168 -21.56 -15.51 -0.74
C VAL A 168 -23.03 -15.27 -0.36
N ALA A 169 -23.98 -15.43 -1.29
CA ALA A 169 -25.41 -15.26 -1.03
C ALA A 169 -25.93 -16.22 0.06
N ALA A 170 -25.58 -17.52 -0.03
CA ALA A 170 -25.96 -18.52 0.96
C ALA A 170 -25.36 -18.22 2.36
N ILE A 171 -24.13 -17.73 2.43
CA ILE A 171 -23.52 -17.30 3.70
C ILE A 171 -24.27 -16.10 4.28
N MET A 172 -24.64 -15.11 3.44
CA MET A 172 -25.39 -13.94 3.89
C MET A 172 -26.77 -14.31 4.45
N GLU A 173 -27.49 -15.23 3.79
CA GLU A 173 -28.75 -15.78 4.30
C GLU A 173 -28.55 -16.44 5.67
N LEU A 174 -27.49 -17.25 5.82
CA LEU A 174 -27.16 -17.91 7.08
C LEU A 174 -26.80 -16.90 8.18
N CYS A 175 -25.98 -15.87 7.88
CA CYS A 175 -25.66 -14.81 8.84
C CYS A 175 -26.94 -14.11 9.35
N ARG A 176 -27.85 -13.78 8.42
CA ARG A 176 -29.14 -13.16 8.78
C ARG A 176 -30.01 -14.08 9.64
N GLU A 177 -30.11 -15.37 9.30
CA GLU A 177 -30.87 -16.35 10.06
C GLU A 177 -30.38 -16.54 11.50
N GLN A 178 -29.06 -16.54 11.66
CA GLN A 178 -28.39 -16.81 12.94
C GLN A 178 -28.02 -15.53 13.71
N GLY A 179 -28.24 -14.35 13.14
CA GLY A 179 -27.87 -13.07 13.75
C GLY A 179 -26.37 -12.88 13.91
N LEU A 180 -25.56 -13.44 12.99
CA LEU A 180 -24.10 -13.35 13.05
C LEU A 180 -23.60 -12.00 12.57
N ASP A 181 -22.68 -11.42 13.31
CA ASP A 181 -21.84 -10.33 12.81
C ASP A 181 -20.77 -10.90 11.84
N PHE A 182 -20.46 -10.15 10.80
CA PHE A 182 -19.49 -10.59 9.82
C PHE A 182 -18.63 -9.45 9.29
N ALA A 183 -17.43 -9.78 8.83
CA ALA A 183 -16.57 -8.89 8.09
C ALA A 183 -16.18 -9.50 6.74
N VAL A 184 -16.16 -8.65 5.71
CA VAL A 184 -15.63 -9.03 4.38
C VAL A 184 -14.15 -8.71 4.34
N ARG A 185 -13.34 -9.71 4.05
CA ARG A 185 -11.88 -9.57 4.00
C ARG A 185 -11.36 -9.92 2.60
N GLY A 186 -10.59 -9.00 2.04
CA GLY A 186 -9.69 -9.29 0.95
C GLY A 186 -8.36 -9.80 1.52
N ASN A 187 -7.24 -9.15 1.17
CA ASN A 187 -5.94 -9.46 1.78
C ASN A 187 -5.76 -8.96 3.22
N GLY A 188 -6.71 -8.15 3.72
CA GLY A 188 -6.63 -7.59 5.06
C GLY A 188 -5.64 -6.44 5.19
N SER A 189 -5.36 -5.71 4.12
CA SER A 189 -4.44 -4.56 4.09
C SER A 189 -5.08 -3.23 4.50
N SER A 190 -6.33 -3.21 4.94
CA SER A 190 -7.01 -2.03 5.47
C SER A 190 -6.38 -1.58 6.80
N VAL A 191 -6.16 -0.28 6.95
CA VAL A 191 -5.63 0.32 8.20
C VAL A 191 -6.73 0.77 9.17
N MET A 192 -7.98 0.31 8.98
CA MET A 192 -9.18 0.94 9.55
C MET A 192 -10.08 0.00 10.38
N GLY A 193 -9.67 -1.23 10.66
CA GLY A 193 -10.49 -2.17 11.43
C GLY A 193 -11.67 -2.80 10.71
N PHE A 194 -11.82 -2.62 9.40
CA PHE A 194 -12.98 -3.10 8.63
C PHE A 194 -13.07 -4.60 8.44
N VAL A 195 -11.94 -5.28 8.53
CA VAL A 195 -11.77 -6.65 8.04
C VAL A 195 -11.86 -7.67 9.16
N MET A 196 -12.36 -7.28 10.31
CA MET A 196 -12.45 -8.10 11.51
C MET A 196 -13.86 -8.18 12.04
N SER A 197 -14.25 -9.36 12.52
CA SER A 197 -15.50 -9.65 13.24
C SER A 197 -15.22 -10.67 14.32
N GLN A 198 -16.03 -10.70 15.38
CA GLN A 198 -15.96 -11.74 16.41
C GLN A 198 -16.62 -13.04 15.95
N ASP A 199 -17.61 -12.99 15.06
CA ASP A 199 -18.32 -14.18 14.63
C ASP A 199 -17.71 -14.77 13.36
N LEU A 200 -17.81 -14.06 12.23
CA LEU A 200 -17.48 -14.61 10.93
C LEU A 200 -16.63 -13.65 10.08
N VAL A 201 -15.55 -14.18 9.46
CA VAL A 201 -14.82 -13.48 8.41
C VAL A 201 -15.03 -14.18 7.07
N LEU A 202 -15.53 -13.43 6.08
CA LEU A 202 -15.61 -13.88 4.68
C LEU A 202 -14.34 -13.45 3.96
N ASP A 203 -13.47 -14.42 3.68
CA ASP A 203 -12.25 -14.18 2.91
C ASP A 203 -12.53 -14.39 1.41
N MET A 204 -12.45 -13.30 0.64
CA MET A 204 -12.82 -13.26 -0.78
C MET A 204 -11.73 -13.78 -1.73
N THR A 205 -10.64 -14.32 -1.22
CA THR A 205 -9.44 -14.68 -2.01
C THR A 205 -9.67 -15.71 -3.10
N ARG A 206 -10.77 -16.46 -3.09
CA ARG A 206 -11.11 -17.45 -4.13
C ARG A 206 -11.82 -16.87 -5.36
N LEU A 207 -12.35 -15.66 -5.30
CA LEU A 207 -13.03 -15.02 -6.42
C LEU A 207 -12.03 -14.40 -7.40
N ARG A 208 -11.30 -15.24 -8.17
CA ARG A 208 -10.08 -14.86 -8.93
C ARG A 208 -10.27 -14.74 -10.44
N ARG A 209 -11.50 -14.66 -10.92
CA ARG A 209 -11.76 -14.49 -12.36
C ARG A 209 -11.18 -13.18 -12.88
N VAL A 210 -10.50 -13.22 -14.03
CA VAL A 210 -10.08 -12.03 -14.80
C VAL A 210 -10.37 -12.27 -16.27
N GLU A 211 -11.17 -11.39 -16.88
CA GLU A 211 -11.52 -11.43 -18.30
C GLU A 211 -11.24 -10.08 -18.93
N ILE A 212 -10.27 -10.05 -19.85
CA ILE A 212 -9.86 -8.84 -20.56
C ILE A 212 -10.59 -8.77 -21.89
N ASP A 213 -11.43 -7.75 -22.06
CA ASP A 213 -12.10 -7.40 -23.32
C ASP A 213 -11.45 -6.14 -23.92
N ALA A 214 -10.37 -6.36 -24.67
CA ALA A 214 -9.59 -5.29 -25.26
C ALA A 214 -10.39 -4.51 -26.32
N GLU A 215 -11.34 -5.16 -27.04
CA GLU A 215 -12.16 -4.53 -28.06
C GLU A 215 -13.11 -3.49 -27.45
N ARG A 216 -13.65 -3.80 -26.26
CA ARG A 216 -14.51 -2.87 -25.52
C ARG A 216 -13.74 -1.94 -24.58
N GLY A 217 -12.43 -2.14 -24.40
CA GLY A 217 -11.61 -1.39 -23.46
C GLY A 217 -12.02 -1.66 -22.00
N LEU A 218 -12.35 -2.91 -21.67
CA LEU A 218 -12.85 -3.31 -20.35
C LEU A 218 -12.10 -4.53 -19.81
N VAL A 219 -12.06 -4.64 -18.48
CA VAL A 219 -11.67 -5.88 -17.81
C VAL A 219 -12.70 -6.20 -16.73
N ARG A 220 -13.20 -7.45 -16.71
CA ARG A 220 -14.10 -7.98 -15.69
C ARG A 220 -13.29 -8.78 -14.68
N VAL A 221 -13.48 -8.51 -13.39
CA VAL A 221 -12.60 -8.97 -12.33
C VAL A 221 -13.39 -9.43 -11.12
N GLY A 222 -13.09 -10.63 -10.63
CA GLY A 222 -13.60 -11.13 -9.35
C GLY A 222 -13.02 -10.36 -8.15
N ALA A 223 -13.78 -10.26 -7.10
CA ALA A 223 -13.48 -9.47 -5.91
C ALA A 223 -12.19 -9.90 -5.17
N GLY A 224 -11.74 -11.14 -5.33
CA GLY A 224 -10.54 -11.71 -4.70
C GLY A 224 -9.24 -11.55 -5.51
N VAL A 225 -9.27 -10.83 -6.64
CA VAL A 225 -8.06 -10.51 -7.41
C VAL A 225 -7.34 -9.34 -6.75
N THR A 226 -6.02 -9.40 -6.61
CA THR A 226 -5.24 -8.27 -6.10
C THR A 226 -5.07 -7.19 -7.17
N ALA A 227 -4.91 -5.94 -6.74
CA ALA A 227 -4.60 -4.85 -7.66
C ALA A 227 -3.30 -5.12 -8.44
N PHE A 228 -2.30 -5.74 -7.78
CA PHE A 228 -1.05 -6.13 -8.41
C PHE A 228 -1.25 -7.19 -9.49
N ASP A 229 -1.98 -8.28 -9.20
CA ASP A 229 -2.21 -9.35 -10.17
C ASP A 229 -3.05 -8.88 -11.36
N LEU A 230 -4.04 -8.01 -11.12
CA LEU A 230 -4.81 -7.38 -12.19
C LEU A 230 -3.92 -6.50 -13.07
N GLN A 231 -3.16 -5.59 -12.46
CA GLN A 231 -2.26 -4.70 -13.20
C GLN A 231 -1.23 -5.49 -14.00
N LYS A 232 -0.67 -6.57 -13.44
CA LYS A 232 0.28 -7.44 -14.14
C LYS A 232 -0.34 -8.06 -15.41
N GLN A 233 -1.54 -8.64 -15.29
CA GLN A 233 -2.22 -9.28 -16.42
C GLN A 233 -2.58 -8.30 -17.53
N VAL A 234 -3.07 -7.10 -17.19
CA VAL A 234 -3.40 -6.08 -18.21
C VAL A 234 -2.14 -5.43 -18.80
N TYR A 235 -1.08 -5.26 -17.97
CA TYR A 235 0.20 -4.71 -18.41
C TYR A 235 0.86 -5.57 -19.49
N GLU A 236 0.81 -6.91 -19.34
CA GLU A 236 1.31 -7.87 -20.32
C GLU A 236 0.56 -7.80 -21.66
N LYS A 237 -0.65 -7.23 -21.67
CA LYS A 237 -1.46 -6.99 -22.88
C LYS A 237 -1.35 -5.56 -23.44
N GLY A 238 -0.47 -4.73 -22.87
CA GLY A 238 -0.28 -3.35 -23.31
C GLY A 238 -1.29 -2.35 -22.72
N TYR A 239 -1.94 -2.69 -21.61
CA TYR A 239 -2.94 -1.85 -20.95
C TYR A 239 -2.54 -1.53 -19.51
N ARG A 240 -3.28 -0.60 -18.90
CA ARG A 240 -3.32 -0.34 -17.46
C ARG A 240 -4.74 -0.17 -16.97
N VAL A 241 -4.92 -0.32 -15.65
CA VAL A 241 -6.17 0.00 -14.94
C VAL A 241 -5.89 1.02 -13.85
N GLN A 242 -6.91 1.80 -13.51
CA GLN A 242 -6.85 2.74 -12.39
C GLN A 242 -7.18 2.01 -11.09
N VAL A 243 -6.17 1.41 -10.49
CA VAL A 243 -6.24 0.76 -9.17
C VAL A 243 -5.15 1.31 -8.27
N ALA A 244 -5.33 1.16 -6.95
CA ALA A 244 -4.33 1.58 -5.96
C ALA A 244 -3.88 0.35 -5.15
N GLU A 245 -3.03 0.57 -4.17
CA GLU A 245 -2.50 -0.42 -3.22
C GLU A 245 -2.32 -1.84 -3.76
N PRO A 246 -1.10 -2.25 -4.11
CA PRO A 246 -0.85 -3.46 -4.88
C PRO A 246 -1.35 -4.73 -4.16
N SER A 247 -1.30 -4.78 -2.83
CA SER A 247 -1.78 -5.92 -2.04
C SER A 247 -3.29 -5.91 -1.78
N ALA A 248 -3.99 -4.79 -2.01
CA ALA A 248 -5.44 -4.73 -1.84
C ALA A 248 -6.15 -5.55 -2.91
N MET A 249 -7.22 -6.24 -2.53
CA MET A 249 -8.09 -6.95 -3.46
C MET A 249 -9.14 -6.02 -4.06
N ILE A 250 -9.68 -6.43 -5.20
CA ILE A 250 -10.63 -5.63 -5.97
C ILE A 250 -11.90 -5.29 -5.19
N CYS A 251 -12.38 -6.18 -4.33
CA CYS A 251 -13.53 -5.85 -3.45
C CYS A 251 -13.26 -4.63 -2.57
N ALA A 252 -12.07 -4.52 -2.00
CA ALA A 252 -11.65 -3.36 -1.21
C ALA A 252 -11.43 -2.13 -2.09
N ASN A 253 -10.83 -2.30 -3.27
CA ASN A 253 -10.63 -1.20 -4.22
C ASN A 253 -11.95 -0.57 -4.70
N LEU A 254 -13.01 -1.37 -4.84
CA LEU A 254 -14.34 -0.86 -5.15
C LEU A 254 -14.97 -0.17 -3.94
N MET A 255 -14.92 -0.83 -2.79
CA MET A 255 -15.50 -0.30 -1.54
C MET A 255 -14.80 0.96 -1.08
N CYS A 256 -13.55 1.14 -1.49
CA CYS A 256 -12.79 2.35 -1.33
C CYS A 256 -12.97 3.28 -2.53
N SER A 257 -14.13 3.88 -2.69
CA SER A 257 -14.43 4.79 -3.81
C SER A 257 -13.50 6.01 -3.91
N GLY A 258 -12.83 6.35 -2.82
CA GLY A 258 -11.77 7.37 -2.76
C GLY A 258 -10.40 6.90 -3.23
N ILE A 259 -10.27 5.68 -3.74
CA ILE A 259 -9.00 5.19 -4.26
C ILE A 259 -8.50 6.04 -5.41
N PHE A 260 -7.24 6.39 -5.31
CA PHE A 260 -6.55 7.25 -6.24
C PHE A 260 -5.11 6.78 -6.45
N SER A 261 -4.53 7.23 -7.53
CA SER A 261 -3.10 7.14 -7.82
C SER A 261 -2.67 8.43 -8.51
N THR A 262 -1.40 8.56 -8.82
CA THR A 262 -0.94 9.68 -9.65
C THR A 262 -1.61 9.73 -11.03
N TYR A 263 -2.08 8.58 -11.54
CA TYR A 263 -2.89 8.50 -12.76
C TYR A 263 -4.31 9.07 -12.60
N SER A 264 -4.77 9.38 -11.39
CA SER A 264 -6.04 10.10 -11.20
C SER A 264 -6.03 11.47 -11.87
N HIS A 265 -4.85 12.00 -12.16
CA HIS A 265 -4.67 13.19 -12.97
C HIS A 265 -5.33 13.07 -14.36
N ALA A 266 -5.09 11.98 -15.08
CA ALA A 266 -5.64 11.75 -16.40
C ALA A 266 -6.98 10.97 -16.38
N TYR A 267 -7.11 9.99 -15.47
CA TYR A 267 -8.19 9.01 -15.51
C TYR A 267 -9.25 9.20 -14.42
N GLY A 268 -9.05 10.16 -13.51
CA GLY A 268 -9.98 10.40 -12.40
C GLY A 268 -9.80 9.42 -11.24
N MET A 269 -10.73 9.46 -10.31
CA MET A 269 -10.76 8.59 -9.13
C MET A 269 -11.17 7.16 -9.48
N GLY A 270 -10.90 6.21 -8.58
CA GLY A 270 -11.21 4.79 -8.79
C GLY A 270 -12.65 4.54 -9.22
N ALA A 271 -13.63 5.14 -8.55
CA ALA A 271 -15.05 4.98 -8.86
C ALA A 271 -15.43 5.41 -10.29
N GLN A 272 -14.76 6.44 -10.85
CA GLN A 272 -15.01 6.92 -12.20
C GLN A 272 -14.53 5.95 -13.30
N ASN A 273 -13.79 4.92 -12.90
CA ASN A 273 -13.25 3.89 -13.77
C ASN A 273 -14.06 2.59 -13.74
N LEU A 274 -15.06 2.52 -12.87
CA LEU A 274 -16.00 1.40 -12.81
C LEU A 274 -17.07 1.52 -13.89
N VAL A 275 -17.42 0.42 -14.51
CA VAL A 275 -18.50 0.34 -15.52
C VAL A 275 -19.71 -0.33 -14.90
N ASP A 276 -19.52 -1.45 -14.24
CA ASP A 276 -20.55 -2.15 -13.48
C ASP A 276 -19.92 -2.95 -12.32
N ALA A 277 -20.74 -3.34 -11.37
CA ALA A 277 -20.36 -4.22 -10.25
C ALA A 277 -21.52 -5.12 -9.85
N GLU A 278 -21.19 -6.32 -9.41
CA GLU A 278 -22.12 -7.29 -8.86
C GLU A 278 -22.02 -7.30 -7.33
N PHE A 279 -23.17 -7.32 -6.68
CA PHE A 279 -23.29 -7.32 -5.23
C PHE A 279 -24.21 -8.40 -4.74
N VAL A 280 -23.99 -8.82 -3.48
CA VAL A 280 -24.93 -9.61 -2.68
C VAL A 280 -25.40 -8.72 -1.53
N ASP A 281 -26.71 -8.49 -1.42
CA ASP A 281 -27.29 -7.71 -0.33
C ASP A 281 -27.36 -8.51 1.00
N PRO A 282 -27.68 -7.87 2.13
CA PRO A 282 -27.80 -8.57 3.42
C PRO A 282 -28.90 -9.65 3.45
N ALA A 283 -29.82 -9.67 2.49
CA ALA A 283 -30.84 -10.71 2.35
C ALA A 283 -30.41 -11.87 1.44
N GLY A 284 -29.16 -11.89 0.97
CA GLY A 284 -28.65 -12.91 0.06
C GLY A 284 -29.05 -12.70 -1.42
N ARG A 285 -29.66 -11.57 -1.79
CA ARG A 285 -30.08 -11.31 -3.18
C ARG A 285 -28.91 -10.76 -3.98
N CYS A 286 -28.68 -11.36 -5.16
CA CYS A 286 -27.66 -10.88 -6.11
C CYS A 286 -28.26 -9.78 -7.01
N PHE A 287 -27.51 -8.70 -7.23
CA PHE A 287 -27.89 -7.63 -8.14
C PHE A 287 -26.67 -6.95 -8.75
N ARG A 288 -26.86 -6.24 -9.87
CA ARG A 288 -25.79 -5.47 -10.51
C ARG A 288 -26.12 -3.98 -10.50
N MET A 289 -25.09 -3.19 -10.34
CA MET A 289 -25.14 -1.73 -10.44
C MET A 289 -24.19 -1.26 -11.53
N SER A 290 -24.58 -0.17 -12.21
CA SER A 290 -23.75 0.49 -13.21
C SER A 290 -23.92 2.01 -13.12
N GLU A 291 -23.27 2.75 -14.00
CA GLU A 291 -23.50 4.20 -14.16
C GLU A 291 -24.96 4.52 -14.56
N LYS A 292 -25.69 3.54 -15.14
CA LYS A 292 -27.08 3.69 -15.61
C LYS A 292 -28.12 3.19 -14.61
N SER A 293 -27.72 2.57 -13.50
CA SER A 293 -28.65 2.11 -12.47
C SER A 293 -29.09 3.27 -11.55
N ALA A 294 -30.16 3.07 -10.78
CA ALA A 294 -30.65 4.04 -9.80
C ALA A 294 -30.75 3.37 -8.42
N PRO A 295 -29.90 3.68 -7.44
CA PRO A 295 -28.78 4.62 -7.53
C PRO A 295 -27.65 4.09 -8.45
N ASN A 296 -26.90 4.98 -9.06
CA ASN A 296 -25.75 4.57 -9.86
C ASN A 296 -24.51 4.38 -8.99
N LEU A 297 -23.48 3.68 -9.53
CA LEU A 297 -22.22 3.43 -8.81
C LEU A 297 -21.54 4.71 -8.33
N PHE A 298 -21.62 5.80 -9.08
CA PHE A 298 -20.99 7.08 -8.75
C PHE A 298 -21.70 7.83 -7.62
N ALA A 299 -22.94 7.49 -7.29
CA ALA A 299 -23.64 8.11 -6.17
C ALA A 299 -22.93 7.83 -4.84
N TYR A 300 -22.23 6.72 -4.74
CA TYR A 300 -21.46 6.35 -3.55
C TYR A 300 -20.18 7.18 -3.38
N GLU A 301 -19.62 7.72 -4.45
CA GLU A 301 -18.49 8.65 -4.35
C GLU A 301 -18.90 10.01 -3.78
N GLN A 302 -20.11 10.45 -4.07
CA GLN A 302 -20.56 11.83 -3.80
C GLN A 302 -21.34 12.00 -2.49
N LYS A 303 -21.81 10.91 -1.90
CA LYS A 303 -22.67 10.93 -0.69
C LYS A 303 -22.15 9.93 0.33
N ASP A 304 -22.35 10.23 1.60
CA ASP A 304 -22.17 9.28 2.71
C ASP A 304 -23.29 8.22 2.64
N VAL A 305 -23.27 7.37 1.62
CA VAL A 305 -24.25 6.31 1.38
C VAL A 305 -23.59 4.97 1.63
N ASP A 306 -24.28 4.11 2.36
CA ASP A 306 -23.82 2.76 2.62
C ASP A 306 -23.66 1.97 1.31
N ILE A 307 -22.61 1.16 1.23
CA ILE A 307 -22.42 0.21 0.15
C ILE A 307 -23.57 -0.81 0.20
N PRO A 308 -24.23 -1.08 -0.95
CA PRO A 308 -25.50 -1.82 -0.94
C PRO A 308 -25.37 -3.31 -0.61
N GLY A 309 -24.14 -3.82 -0.45
CA GLY A 309 -23.88 -5.22 -0.18
C GLY A 309 -22.42 -5.60 -0.39
N ILE A 310 -22.15 -6.90 -0.42
CA ILE A 310 -20.82 -7.46 -0.67
C ILE A 310 -20.54 -7.48 -2.17
N CYS A 311 -19.49 -6.80 -2.59
CA CYS A 311 -19.02 -6.84 -3.97
C CYS A 311 -18.38 -8.20 -4.29
N THR A 312 -18.81 -8.85 -5.37
CA THR A 312 -18.28 -10.15 -5.83
C THR A 312 -17.55 -10.07 -7.17
N GLU A 313 -17.93 -9.11 -8.04
CA GLU A 313 -17.31 -8.91 -9.36
C GLU A 313 -17.45 -7.44 -9.78
N VAL A 314 -16.47 -6.93 -10.51
CA VAL A 314 -16.51 -5.57 -11.10
C VAL A 314 -15.99 -5.57 -12.53
N SER A 315 -16.40 -4.55 -13.32
CA SER A 315 -15.79 -4.23 -14.60
C SER A 315 -15.12 -2.87 -14.54
N PHE A 316 -13.83 -2.80 -14.91
CA PHE A 316 -13.04 -1.57 -15.00
C PHE A 316 -12.78 -1.18 -16.45
N LYS A 317 -12.58 0.12 -16.67
CA LYS A 317 -12.03 0.67 -17.91
C LYS A 317 -10.55 0.28 -18.04
N LEU A 318 -10.16 -0.13 -19.25
CA LEU A 318 -8.77 -0.32 -19.64
C LEU A 318 -8.25 0.92 -20.36
N TYR A 319 -7.00 1.28 -20.08
CA TYR A 319 -6.31 2.35 -20.75
C TYR A 319 -5.08 1.81 -21.47
N PRO A 320 -4.90 2.11 -22.78
CA PRO A 320 -3.73 1.67 -23.52
C PRO A 320 -2.47 2.35 -22.97
N ARG A 321 -1.36 1.61 -22.92
CA ARG A 321 -0.04 2.16 -22.67
C ARG A 321 0.54 2.68 -23.98
N LEU A 322 1.22 3.81 -23.92
CA LEU A 322 1.94 4.35 -25.08
C LEU A 322 3.30 3.66 -25.22
N GLU A 323 3.78 3.45 -26.45
CA GLU A 323 5.06 2.75 -26.69
C GLU A 323 6.27 3.53 -26.18
N ASP A 324 6.19 4.86 -26.23
CA ASP A 324 7.27 5.78 -25.84
C ASP A 324 7.03 6.49 -24.50
N GLU A 325 6.12 5.93 -23.66
CA GLU A 325 5.92 6.43 -22.31
C GLU A 325 7.22 6.46 -21.51
N ARG A 326 7.40 7.54 -20.77
CA ARG A 326 8.53 7.73 -19.89
C ARG A 326 8.16 8.49 -18.63
N GLY A 327 8.93 8.23 -17.58
CA GLY A 327 8.88 9.01 -16.36
C GLY A 327 9.96 10.07 -16.34
N PHE A 328 9.66 11.22 -15.75
CA PHE A 328 10.63 12.27 -15.45
C PHE A 328 10.24 13.01 -14.18
N LEU A 329 11.20 13.70 -13.58
CA LEU A 329 11.04 14.39 -12.31
C LEU A 329 11.32 15.89 -12.49
N VAL A 330 10.57 16.70 -11.73
CA VAL A 330 10.80 18.15 -11.64
C VAL A 330 11.04 18.52 -10.18
N PRO A 331 12.26 18.99 -9.81
CA PRO A 331 12.61 19.34 -8.45
C PRO A 331 12.17 20.76 -8.10
N PHE A 332 11.85 21.00 -6.82
CA PHE A 332 11.49 22.31 -6.27
C PHE A 332 12.12 22.54 -4.90
N ARG A 333 12.38 23.80 -4.58
CA ARG A 333 12.83 24.27 -3.25
C ARG A 333 11.66 24.59 -2.33
N HIS A 334 10.56 25.10 -2.90
CA HIS A 334 9.44 25.66 -2.14
C HIS A 334 8.12 24.96 -2.45
N PHE A 335 7.36 24.62 -1.41
CA PHE A 335 6.06 23.96 -1.54
C PHE A 335 5.07 24.73 -2.42
N GLY A 336 5.04 26.06 -2.28
CA GLY A 336 4.15 26.90 -3.07
C GLY A 336 4.42 26.88 -4.57
N GLU A 337 5.70 26.76 -4.97
CA GLU A 337 6.09 26.61 -6.38
C GLU A 337 5.66 25.26 -6.93
N ALA A 338 5.91 24.17 -6.16
CA ALA A 338 5.46 22.83 -6.51
C ALA A 338 3.94 22.75 -6.65
N LEU A 339 3.18 23.37 -5.73
CA LEU A 339 1.70 23.45 -5.84
C LEU A 339 1.25 24.19 -7.09
N SER A 340 1.88 25.31 -7.40
CA SER A 340 1.58 26.11 -8.59
C SER A 340 1.85 25.31 -9.85
N PHE A 341 2.95 24.57 -9.87
CA PHE A 341 3.34 23.71 -10.97
C PHE A 341 2.33 22.56 -11.19
N ILE A 342 1.98 21.78 -10.16
CA ILE A 342 1.01 20.68 -10.33
C ILE A 342 -0.38 21.18 -10.73
N ARG A 343 -0.78 22.38 -10.25
CA ARG A 343 -2.01 23.04 -10.71
C ARG A 343 -1.96 23.34 -12.21
N GLU A 344 -0.83 23.83 -12.71
CA GLU A 344 -0.64 24.12 -14.13
C GLU A 344 -0.62 22.84 -14.98
N MET A 345 0.00 21.75 -14.49
CA MET A 345 -0.08 20.44 -15.13
C MET A 345 -1.55 20.00 -15.26
N GLY A 346 -2.34 20.14 -14.20
CA GLY A 346 -3.77 19.86 -14.21
C GLY A 346 -4.54 20.70 -15.23
N ARG A 347 -4.32 22.02 -15.24
CA ARG A 347 -5.00 22.95 -16.15
C ARG A 347 -4.70 22.67 -17.62
N ARG A 348 -3.47 22.34 -17.94
CA ARG A 348 -3.00 22.06 -19.31
C ARG A 348 -3.13 20.61 -19.72
N ARG A 349 -3.50 19.72 -18.81
CA ARG A 349 -3.54 18.26 -19.03
C ARG A 349 -2.19 17.70 -19.48
N ILE A 350 -1.11 18.18 -18.89
CA ILE A 350 0.23 17.70 -19.17
C ILE A 350 0.53 16.50 -18.27
N GLY A 351 0.91 15.38 -18.88
CA GLY A 351 1.17 14.10 -18.22
C GLY A 351 -0.05 13.19 -18.12
N LEU A 352 0.20 11.90 -18.06
CA LEU A 352 -0.80 10.85 -17.74
C LEU A 352 -0.90 10.68 -16.22
N ALA A 353 0.24 10.69 -15.54
CA ALA A 353 0.33 10.71 -14.09
C ALA A 353 1.10 11.93 -13.63
N VAL A 354 0.64 12.58 -12.56
CA VAL A 354 1.31 13.71 -11.93
C VAL A 354 1.19 13.54 -10.41
N GLY A 355 2.32 13.51 -9.72
CA GLY A 355 2.37 13.40 -8.26
C GLY A 355 3.49 14.23 -7.66
N LEU A 356 3.16 15.13 -6.74
CA LEU A 356 4.13 15.79 -5.88
C LEU A 356 4.46 14.82 -4.74
N LEU A 357 5.70 14.31 -4.68
CA LEU A 357 6.14 13.26 -3.77
C LEU A 357 6.85 13.84 -2.55
N GLY A 358 6.58 13.28 -1.38
CA GLY A 358 7.23 13.59 -0.12
C GLY A 358 8.68 13.11 -0.06
N GLY A 359 9.53 13.86 0.64
CA GLY A 359 10.95 13.54 0.76
C GLY A 359 11.22 12.24 1.53
N GLU A 360 10.42 11.96 2.58
CA GLU A 360 10.49 10.72 3.34
C GLU A 360 10.10 9.52 2.49
N TYR A 361 9.00 9.65 1.77
CA TYR A 361 8.45 8.68 0.85
C TYR A 361 9.46 8.34 -0.26
N LEU A 362 10.02 9.37 -0.90
CA LEU A 362 11.01 9.23 -1.97
C LEU A 362 12.29 8.56 -1.47
N ALA A 363 12.84 9.02 -0.34
CA ALA A 363 14.10 8.48 0.20
C ALA A 363 13.94 7.02 0.67
N THR A 364 12.85 6.68 1.34
CA THR A 364 12.58 5.30 1.78
C THR A 364 12.41 4.36 0.61
N PHE A 365 11.77 4.81 -0.46
CA PHE A 365 11.63 4.03 -1.68
C PHE A 365 12.97 3.76 -2.38
N LEU A 366 13.79 4.80 -2.53
CA LEU A 366 15.04 4.70 -3.29
C LEU A 366 16.08 3.83 -2.58
N ALA A 367 16.20 3.94 -1.27
CA ALA A 367 17.26 3.30 -0.50
C ALA A 367 16.90 1.87 -0.05
N PRO A 368 17.82 0.89 -0.13
CA PRO A 368 17.58 -0.48 0.31
C PRO A 368 17.55 -0.68 1.84
N SER A 369 17.89 0.35 2.60
CA SER A 369 17.85 0.35 4.06
C SER A 369 17.43 1.70 4.62
N SER A 370 16.84 1.71 5.83
CA SER A 370 16.42 2.93 6.53
C SER A 370 17.60 3.87 6.84
N ASP A 371 18.80 3.33 7.10
CA ASP A 371 20.01 4.13 7.32
C ASP A 371 20.41 4.91 6.08
N LEU A 372 20.42 4.23 4.92
CA LEU A 372 20.71 4.90 3.66
C LEU A 372 19.61 5.89 3.29
N ALA A 373 18.32 5.56 3.56
CA ALA A 373 17.21 6.47 3.32
C ALA A 373 17.37 7.80 4.09
N ARG A 374 17.77 7.75 5.36
CA ARG A 374 18.03 8.98 6.16
C ARG A 374 19.14 9.84 5.55
N LYS A 375 20.23 9.22 5.09
CA LYS A 375 21.34 9.95 4.45
C LYS A 375 20.92 10.54 3.11
N VAL A 376 20.22 9.78 2.27
CA VAL A 376 19.69 10.27 0.99
C VAL A 376 18.76 11.45 1.20
N LYS A 377 17.85 11.36 2.18
CA LYS A 377 16.96 12.48 2.52
C LYS A 377 17.75 13.73 2.94
N HIS A 378 18.80 13.56 3.75
CA HIS A 378 19.65 14.66 4.17
C HIS A 378 20.33 15.32 2.97
N VAL A 379 21.00 14.54 2.11
CA VAL A 379 21.66 15.06 0.90
C VAL A 379 20.67 15.80 -0.01
N LEU A 380 19.53 15.20 -0.29
CA LEU A 380 18.51 15.83 -1.14
C LEU A 380 18.05 17.17 -0.56
N GLN A 381 17.69 17.22 0.72
CA GLN A 381 17.05 18.39 1.33
C GLN A 381 18.04 19.47 1.77
N GLN A 382 19.20 19.08 2.31
CA GLN A 382 20.15 20.04 2.88
C GLN A 382 21.24 20.43 1.85
N ASP A 383 21.84 19.47 1.20
CA ASP A 383 23.00 19.74 0.31
C ASP A 383 22.53 20.17 -1.08
N LEU A 384 21.54 19.48 -1.66
CA LEU A 384 21.02 19.79 -3.00
C LEU A 384 19.81 20.73 -2.97
N GLN A 385 19.25 21.04 -1.80
CA GLN A 385 18.06 21.86 -1.62
C GLN A 385 16.84 21.40 -2.45
N ILE A 386 16.74 20.08 -2.71
CA ILE A 386 15.58 19.43 -3.33
C ILE A 386 14.60 19.07 -2.21
N ALA A 387 13.74 20.02 -1.86
CA ALA A 387 12.75 19.79 -0.81
C ALA A 387 11.51 19.05 -1.33
N TYR A 388 11.19 19.23 -2.61
CA TYR A 388 9.99 18.70 -3.24
C TYR A 388 10.29 18.19 -4.65
N VAL A 389 9.65 17.09 -5.04
CA VAL A 389 9.82 16.47 -6.36
C VAL A 389 8.45 16.16 -6.94
N VAL A 390 8.20 16.64 -8.15
CA VAL A 390 7.02 16.23 -8.93
C VAL A 390 7.41 15.16 -9.92
N GLN A 391 6.82 13.97 -9.77
CA GLN A 391 6.91 12.88 -10.75
C GLN A 391 5.86 13.06 -11.82
N ILE A 392 6.25 12.91 -13.06
CA ILE A 392 5.34 12.93 -14.21
C ILE A 392 5.61 11.69 -15.05
N ILE A 393 4.52 11.01 -15.44
CA ILE A 393 4.53 9.99 -16.49
C ILE A 393 3.86 10.59 -17.73
N GLY A 394 4.49 10.46 -18.88
CA GLY A 394 3.96 10.98 -20.13
C GLY A 394 4.76 10.49 -21.33
N ASP A 395 4.57 11.12 -22.45
CA ASP A 395 5.32 10.90 -23.67
C ASP A 395 6.38 12.02 -23.89
N PRO A 396 7.18 11.96 -24.96
CA PRO A 396 8.16 13.00 -25.29
C PRO A 396 7.56 14.41 -25.42
N TYR A 397 6.31 14.53 -25.86
CA TYR A 397 5.65 15.83 -26.00
C TYR A 397 5.34 16.46 -24.64
N HIS A 398 4.95 15.65 -23.67
CA HIS A 398 4.73 16.10 -22.30
C HIS A 398 6.04 16.58 -21.65
N GLU A 399 7.15 15.82 -21.82
CA GLU A 399 8.47 16.22 -21.31
C GLU A 399 8.92 17.53 -21.94
N ASP A 400 8.81 17.66 -23.27
CA ASP A 400 9.19 18.87 -23.99
C ASP A 400 8.33 20.09 -23.61
N ALA A 401 7.05 19.88 -23.37
CA ALA A 401 6.16 20.93 -22.88
C ALA A 401 6.60 21.49 -21.54
N VAL A 402 7.00 20.62 -20.58
CA VAL A 402 7.51 21.04 -19.27
C VAL A 402 8.83 21.82 -19.41
N ARG A 403 9.77 21.32 -20.26
CA ARG A 403 11.03 22.04 -20.53
C ARG A 403 10.81 23.41 -21.14
N LYS A 404 9.87 23.54 -22.10
CA LYS A 404 9.49 24.84 -22.70
C LYS A 404 8.86 25.81 -21.73
N MET A 405 8.29 25.32 -20.63
CA MET A 405 7.80 26.17 -19.54
C MET A 405 8.93 26.70 -18.65
N GLY A 406 10.18 26.32 -18.92
CA GLY A 406 11.37 26.78 -18.19
C GLY A 406 11.68 25.99 -16.90
N TYR A 407 11.06 24.83 -16.71
CA TYR A 407 11.36 24.00 -15.53
C TYR A 407 12.51 23.03 -15.79
N PRO A 408 13.38 22.78 -14.81
CA PRO A 408 14.39 21.74 -14.87
C PRO A 408 13.72 20.36 -14.88
N VAL A 409 14.13 19.49 -15.80
CA VAL A 409 13.57 18.14 -15.93
C VAL A 409 14.67 17.10 -15.78
N ILE A 410 14.60 16.30 -14.73
CA ILE A 410 15.47 15.14 -14.51
C ILE A 410 14.90 13.98 -15.32
N SER A 411 15.66 13.54 -16.34
CA SER A 411 15.24 12.45 -17.23
C SER A 411 15.22 11.10 -16.51
N GLN A 412 14.54 10.12 -17.10
CA GLN A 412 14.54 8.72 -16.65
C GLN A 412 15.98 8.17 -16.53
N ARG A 413 16.89 8.55 -17.42
CA ARG A 413 18.27 8.12 -17.40
C ARG A 413 19.03 8.64 -16.18
N ILE A 414 18.90 9.94 -15.89
CA ILE A 414 19.49 10.55 -14.70
C ILE A 414 18.87 10.01 -13.42
N PHE A 415 17.56 9.78 -13.39
CA PHE A 415 16.92 9.12 -12.26
C PHE A 415 17.55 7.75 -11.97
N ARG A 416 17.72 6.91 -13.00
CA ARG A 416 18.41 5.62 -12.87
C ARG A 416 19.83 5.76 -12.34
N THR A 417 20.59 6.70 -12.87
CA THR A 417 21.97 7.01 -12.44
C THR A 417 21.98 7.39 -10.97
N LEU A 418 21.10 8.29 -10.54
CA LEU A 418 20.99 8.72 -9.15
C LEU A 418 20.65 7.53 -8.22
N VAL A 419 19.68 6.71 -8.56
CA VAL A 419 19.29 5.53 -7.75
C VAL A 419 20.46 4.57 -7.58
N LEU A 420 21.15 4.21 -8.67
CA LEU A 420 22.25 3.24 -8.62
C LEU A 420 23.53 3.80 -7.99
N SER A 421 23.60 5.11 -7.80
CA SER A 421 24.74 5.81 -7.18
C SER A 421 24.47 6.23 -5.73
N LEU A 422 23.34 5.86 -5.13
CA LEU A 422 22.94 6.32 -3.79
C LEU A 422 24.03 6.19 -2.71
N PRO A 423 24.80 5.07 -2.60
CA PRO A 423 25.87 4.99 -1.62
C PRO A 423 26.97 6.03 -1.87
N ASN A 424 27.29 6.31 -3.14
CA ASN A 424 28.29 7.31 -3.50
C ASN A 424 27.77 8.73 -3.24
N LEU A 425 26.47 8.99 -3.46
CA LEU A 425 25.84 10.28 -3.17
C LEU A 425 25.80 10.58 -1.66
N SER A 426 25.57 9.57 -0.82
CA SER A 426 25.43 9.75 0.62
C SER A 426 26.73 10.04 1.35
N ASP A 427 27.88 9.71 0.75
CA ASP A 427 29.20 9.87 1.34
C ASP A 427 30.07 10.90 0.58
N ASN A 428 29.49 11.62 -0.41
CA ASN A 428 30.33 12.26 -1.44
C ASN A 428 30.32 13.79 -1.39
N GLU A 429 31.49 14.33 -1.22
CA GLU A 429 31.82 15.74 -1.46
C GLU A 429 31.62 16.16 -2.95
N VAL A 430 31.49 15.21 -3.89
CA VAL A 430 31.40 15.49 -5.33
C VAL A 430 30.15 16.32 -5.68
N LEU A 431 28.98 16.03 -5.10
CA LEU A 431 27.78 16.82 -5.37
C LEU A 431 27.84 18.19 -4.69
N ILE A 432 28.43 18.27 -3.51
CA ILE A 432 28.69 19.53 -2.80
C ILE A 432 29.68 20.33 -3.64
N HIS A 433 30.77 19.73 -4.11
CA HIS A 433 31.72 20.35 -5.01
C HIS A 433 31.12 20.78 -6.36
N LEU A 434 30.24 19.96 -6.95
CA LEU A 434 29.54 20.33 -8.18
C LEU A 434 28.67 21.57 -7.99
N ASN A 435 28.00 21.69 -6.84
CA ASN A 435 27.23 22.88 -6.50
C ASN A 435 28.11 24.12 -6.28
N GLU A 436 29.30 23.94 -5.69
CA GLU A 436 30.31 25.01 -5.49
C GLU A 436 31.01 25.42 -6.80
N MET A 437 31.22 24.47 -7.72
CA MET A 437 31.87 24.71 -9.01
C MET A 437 30.98 25.43 -10.05
N MET A 438 29.70 25.61 -9.78
CA MET A 438 28.77 26.29 -10.68
C MET A 438 28.37 27.68 -10.13
N PRO A 439 29.25 28.69 -10.16
CA PRO A 439 28.92 30.02 -9.65
C PRO A 439 27.77 30.63 -10.49
N GLY A 440 26.61 30.76 -9.86
CA GLY A 440 25.37 31.29 -10.46
C GLY A 440 24.49 30.27 -11.17
N GLY A 441 24.88 28.98 -11.24
CA GLY A 441 24.06 27.86 -11.66
C GLY A 441 23.52 27.07 -10.47
N SER A 442 22.49 26.24 -10.69
CA SER A 442 22.02 25.29 -9.69
C SER A 442 22.35 23.86 -10.11
N VAL A 443 22.45 22.96 -9.13
CA VAL A 443 22.58 21.53 -9.41
C VAL A 443 21.43 21.02 -10.30
N TYR A 444 20.28 21.68 -10.27
CA TYR A 444 19.13 21.36 -11.13
C TYR A 444 19.44 21.58 -12.61
N ASP A 445 20.16 22.65 -12.95
CA ASP A 445 20.54 22.94 -14.33
C ASP A 445 21.45 21.83 -14.86
N LEU A 446 22.38 21.37 -14.02
CA LEU A 446 23.26 20.25 -14.35
C LEU A 446 22.48 18.93 -14.54
N LEU A 447 21.61 18.59 -13.60
CA LEU A 447 20.81 17.36 -13.64
C LEU A 447 19.78 17.35 -14.78
N SER A 448 19.39 18.50 -15.27
CA SER A 448 18.39 18.66 -16.35
C SER A 448 18.98 18.79 -17.75
N ASP A 449 20.29 19.04 -17.88
CA ASP A 449 20.94 19.17 -19.18
C ASP A 449 21.28 17.79 -19.76
N LYS A 450 20.57 17.39 -20.82
CA LYS A 450 20.82 16.12 -21.53
C LYS A 450 22.27 15.93 -22.00
N LYS A 451 23.00 17.00 -22.25
CA LYS A 451 24.40 16.93 -22.66
C LYS A 451 25.33 16.53 -21.52
N MET A 452 24.89 16.77 -20.29
CA MET A 452 25.64 16.44 -19.08
C MET A 452 25.42 15.00 -18.61
N GLU A 453 24.40 14.29 -19.12
CA GLU A 453 24.08 12.92 -18.70
C GLU A 453 25.29 11.96 -18.72
N PRO A 454 26.14 11.89 -19.79
CA PRO A 454 27.29 11.00 -19.81
C PRO A 454 28.37 11.37 -18.77
N LEU A 455 28.55 12.67 -18.51
CA LEU A 455 29.47 13.14 -17.49
C LEU A 455 28.97 12.78 -16.09
N LEU A 456 27.69 12.97 -15.82
CA LEU A 456 27.08 12.61 -14.55
C LEU A 456 27.19 11.10 -14.29
N GLU A 457 26.95 10.24 -15.28
CA GLU A 457 27.16 8.80 -15.15
C GLU A 457 28.62 8.46 -14.79
N THR A 458 29.57 9.13 -15.41
CA THR A 458 31.01 8.93 -15.13
C THR A 458 31.36 9.37 -13.70
N LEU A 459 30.88 10.51 -13.26
CA LEU A 459 31.14 11.06 -11.92
C LEU A 459 30.44 10.28 -10.79
N LEU A 460 29.21 9.88 -11.01
CA LEU A 460 28.38 9.22 -10.00
C LEU A 460 28.57 7.71 -9.92
N GLN A 461 29.20 7.10 -10.94
CA GLN A 461 29.54 5.68 -11.00
C GLN A 461 28.38 4.75 -10.59
N PRO A 462 27.24 4.75 -11.32
CA PRO A 462 26.09 3.95 -10.95
C PRO A 462 26.39 2.45 -11.01
N ASP A 463 26.26 1.76 -9.88
CA ASP A 463 26.53 0.33 -9.78
C ASP A 463 25.59 -0.39 -8.81
N ALA A 464 24.87 -1.38 -9.35
CA ALA A 464 23.98 -2.22 -8.57
C ALA A 464 24.71 -3.03 -7.49
N ALA A 465 25.98 -3.39 -7.71
CA ALA A 465 26.77 -4.13 -6.73
C ALA A 465 27.09 -3.25 -5.52
N THR A 466 27.44 -2.00 -5.75
CA THR A 466 27.70 -1.03 -4.67
C THR A 466 26.44 -0.76 -3.86
N LEU A 467 25.31 -0.56 -4.54
CA LEU A 467 24.03 -0.34 -3.87
C LEU A 467 23.60 -1.55 -3.00
N SER A 468 23.85 -2.77 -3.46
CA SER A 468 23.52 -3.98 -2.71
C SER A 468 24.33 -4.16 -1.41
N LYS A 469 25.49 -3.51 -1.28
CA LYS A 469 26.29 -3.57 -0.02
C LYS A 469 25.60 -2.91 1.19
N ALA A 470 24.56 -2.12 0.97
CA ALA A 470 23.79 -1.48 2.04
C ALA A 470 22.81 -2.43 2.76
N VAL A 471 22.78 -3.71 2.39
CA VAL A 471 21.92 -4.75 3.01
C VAL A 471 22.77 -5.88 3.63
N PRO A 472 22.18 -6.76 4.48
CA PRO A 472 22.89 -7.91 5.06
C PRO A 472 23.64 -8.74 4.01
N PRO A 473 24.84 -9.27 4.33
CA PRO A 473 25.66 -10.00 3.36
C PRO A 473 24.96 -11.16 2.66
N ASP A 474 24.11 -11.91 3.37
CA ASP A 474 23.33 -13.01 2.81
C ASP A 474 22.19 -12.56 1.90
N MET A 475 21.78 -11.28 1.98
CA MET A 475 20.77 -10.66 1.11
C MET A 475 21.38 -9.96 -0.12
N GLN A 476 22.68 -9.67 -0.11
CA GLN A 476 23.35 -8.93 -1.19
C GLN A 476 23.18 -9.56 -2.58
N PRO A 477 23.28 -10.90 -2.77
CA PRO A 477 23.06 -11.50 -4.09
C PRO A 477 21.66 -11.25 -4.65
N PHE A 478 20.65 -11.26 -3.78
CA PHE A 478 19.28 -10.96 -4.15
C PHE A 478 19.14 -9.48 -4.57
N TYR A 479 19.62 -8.53 -3.75
CA TYR A 479 19.54 -7.10 -4.05
C TYR A 479 20.38 -6.72 -5.28
N HIS A 480 21.54 -7.34 -5.48
CA HIS A 480 22.34 -7.14 -6.68
C HIS A 480 21.55 -7.53 -7.94
N LYS A 481 20.91 -8.72 -7.94
CA LYS A 481 20.04 -9.13 -9.05
C LYS A 481 18.87 -8.15 -9.23
N LEU A 482 18.23 -7.74 -8.14
CA LEU A 482 17.08 -6.86 -8.12
C LEU A 482 17.42 -5.48 -8.76
N TYR A 483 18.50 -4.83 -8.33
CA TYR A 483 18.90 -3.52 -8.85
C TYR A 483 19.49 -3.57 -10.27
N ARG A 484 19.88 -4.74 -10.75
CA ARG A 484 20.23 -4.93 -12.16
C ARG A 484 19.00 -4.98 -13.07
N ASP A 485 17.82 -5.29 -12.54
CA ASP A 485 16.59 -5.26 -13.33
C ASP A 485 16.23 -3.79 -13.66
N PRO A 486 16.15 -3.42 -14.95
CA PRO A 486 15.80 -2.06 -15.35
C PRO A 486 14.46 -1.57 -14.79
N LYS A 487 13.52 -2.48 -14.51
CA LYS A 487 12.19 -2.15 -14.00
C LYS A 487 12.24 -1.38 -12.68
N LEU A 488 13.17 -1.72 -11.76
CA LEU A 488 13.28 -1.03 -10.47
C LEU A 488 13.78 0.41 -10.54
N THR A 489 14.20 0.85 -11.70
CA THR A 489 14.56 2.24 -11.97
C THR A 489 13.68 2.85 -13.06
N ASP A 490 12.68 2.13 -13.54
CA ASP A 490 11.70 2.61 -14.52
C ASP A 490 10.52 3.27 -13.80
N LEU A 491 10.42 4.59 -13.90
CA LEU A 491 9.37 5.38 -13.24
C LEU A 491 7.96 5.00 -13.71
N VAL A 492 7.78 4.56 -14.97
CA VAL A 492 6.49 4.10 -15.47
C VAL A 492 6.08 2.82 -14.77
N TRP A 493 6.96 1.82 -14.78
CA TRP A 493 6.72 0.54 -14.13
C TRP A 493 6.52 0.69 -12.62
N LEU A 494 7.38 1.48 -11.96
CA LEU A 494 7.28 1.76 -10.53
C LEU A 494 5.94 2.41 -10.16
N ASN A 495 5.42 3.27 -11.03
CA ASN A 495 4.16 3.95 -10.81
C ASN A 495 2.95 3.05 -11.13
N ASP A 496 2.98 2.28 -12.24
CA ASP A 496 1.92 1.34 -12.60
C ASP A 496 1.69 0.28 -11.52
N PHE A 497 2.76 -0.20 -10.89
CA PHE A 497 2.70 -1.22 -9.84
C PHE A 497 2.73 -0.65 -8.41
N ARG A 498 2.74 0.67 -8.25
CA ARG A 498 2.76 1.33 -6.93
C ARG A 498 3.91 0.88 -6.02
N ILE A 499 5.05 0.56 -6.62
CA ILE A 499 6.24 0.09 -5.90
C ILE A 499 6.74 1.17 -4.93
N ILE A 500 6.64 2.44 -5.33
CA ILE A 500 7.13 3.58 -4.56
C ILE A 500 6.43 3.68 -3.19
N SER A 501 5.12 3.42 -3.12
CA SER A 501 4.33 3.55 -1.89
C SER A 501 4.43 2.36 -0.93
N SER A 502 5.09 1.27 -1.32
CA SER A 502 5.00 0.01 -0.59
C SER A 502 6.14 -0.26 0.38
N ARG A 503 7.21 0.57 0.36
CA ARG A 503 8.36 0.41 1.26
C ARG A 503 8.24 1.34 2.45
N MET A 504 8.37 0.82 3.67
CA MET A 504 8.09 1.58 4.88
C MET A 504 9.08 1.43 6.02
N GLY A 505 10.12 0.69 5.95
CA GLY A 505 11.02 0.46 7.08
C GLY A 505 10.32 -0.06 8.37
N ARG A 506 11.00 -0.74 9.22
CA ARG A 506 10.43 -1.48 10.38
C ARG A 506 9.67 -0.59 11.39
N GLU A 507 10.23 0.56 11.74
CA GLU A 507 9.72 1.45 12.78
C GLU A 507 8.88 2.61 12.22
N LYS A 508 8.33 2.44 11.02
CA LYS A 508 7.53 3.46 10.33
C LYS A 508 6.17 2.89 9.93
N HIS A 509 5.37 2.57 10.91
CA HIS A 509 3.96 2.26 10.66
C HIS A 509 3.26 3.54 10.22
N VAL A 510 2.55 3.51 9.08
CA VAL A 510 1.92 4.69 8.51
C VAL A 510 0.48 4.84 8.95
N VAL A 511 0.11 6.07 9.30
CA VAL A 511 -1.28 6.53 9.42
C VAL A 511 -1.49 7.60 8.37
N ALA A 512 -2.13 7.24 7.27
CA ALA A 512 -2.34 8.11 6.11
C ALA A 512 -3.63 8.94 6.25
N TRP A 513 -3.51 10.24 6.05
CA TRP A 513 -4.62 11.19 5.99
C TRP A 513 -4.84 11.61 4.55
N ILE A 514 -5.96 11.25 3.98
CA ILE A 514 -6.26 11.49 2.58
C ILE A 514 -7.40 12.51 2.48
N VAL A 515 -7.10 13.69 1.96
CA VAL A 515 -8.01 14.84 1.93
C VAL A 515 -8.12 15.42 0.53
N TYR A 516 -9.34 15.70 0.07
CA TYR A 516 -9.52 16.57 -1.08
C TYR A 516 -9.21 18.01 -0.69
N VAL A 517 -8.45 18.70 -1.51
CA VAL A 517 -8.06 20.10 -1.28
C VAL A 517 -8.28 20.97 -2.54
N PRO A 518 -8.62 22.25 -2.37
CA PRO A 518 -8.84 23.18 -3.48
C PRO A 518 -7.50 23.74 -4.01
N LEU A 519 -6.93 23.17 -5.07
CA LEU A 519 -5.71 23.70 -5.70
C LEU A 519 -5.88 25.14 -6.22
N GLY A 520 -7.11 25.56 -6.50
CA GLY A 520 -7.44 26.95 -6.84
C GLY A 520 -7.23 27.95 -5.70
N LYS A 521 -7.09 27.46 -4.45
CA LYS A 521 -6.86 28.25 -3.23
C LYS A 521 -5.57 27.80 -2.54
N PRO A 522 -4.39 28.13 -3.07
CA PRO A 522 -3.11 27.60 -2.60
C PRO A 522 -2.85 27.90 -1.11
N ASP A 523 -3.36 29.01 -0.58
CA ASP A 523 -3.17 29.37 0.82
C ASP A 523 -3.94 28.43 1.76
N VAL A 524 -5.11 27.93 1.35
CA VAL A 524 -5.84 26.87 2.09
C VAL A 524 -5.02 25.59 2.13
N VAL A 525 -4.46 25.17 0.98
CA VAL A 525 -3.63 23.95 0.91
C VAL A 525 -2.37 24.07 1.78
N LYS A 526 -1.71 25.24 1.72
CA LYS A 526 -0.55 25.53 2.59
C LYS A 526 -0.95 25.53 4.06
N GLY A 527 -2.09 26.14 4.40
CA GLY A 527 -2.60 26.14 5.77
C GLY A 527 -2.85 24.74 6.31
N ILE A 528 -3.49 23.86 5.53
CA ILE A 528 -3.70 22.45 5.88
C ILE A 528 -2.36 21.74 6.07
N TYR A 529 -1.41 21.93 5.15
CA TYR A 529 -0.06 21.34 5.23
C TYR A 529 0.66 21.75 6.53
N GLU A 530 0.66 23.05 6.86
CA GLU A 530 1.30 23.55 8.08
C GLU A 530 0.59 23.05 9.35
N ARG A 531 -0.72 22.89 9.33
CA ARG A 531 -1.47 22.33 10.47
C ARG A 531 -1.13 20.88 10.71
N PHE A 532 -1.02 20.03 9.66
CA PHE A 532 -0.54 18.66 9.80
C PHE A 532 0.84 18.63 10.47
N ARG A 533 1.78 19.48 10.01
CA ARG A 533 3.14 19.56 10.57
C ARG A 533 3.13 19.99 12.05
N GLN A 534 2.32 21.00 12.39
CA GLN A 534 2.18 21.50 13.76
C GLN A 534 1.62 20.43 14.70
N ILE A 535 0.60 19.68 14.27
CA ILE A 535 0.01 18.59 15.06
C ILE A 535 1.05 17.50 15.28
N ALA A 536 1.68 17.01 14.22
CA ALA A 536 2.71 15.98 14.33
C ALA A 536 3.89 16.42 15.22
N GLY A 537 4.36 17.67 15.07
CA GLY A 537 5.42 18.24 15.90
C GLY A 537 5.02 18.35 17.38
N ARG A 538 3.78 18.75 17.69
CA ARG A 538 3.26 18.83 19.07
C ARG A 538 3.28 17.47 19.77
N TRP A 539 2.94 16.43 19.04
CA TRP A 539 2.89 15.06 19.56
C TRP A 539 4.20 14.29 19.38
N GLY A 540 5.25 14.94 18.84
CA GLY A 540 6.58 14.34 18.65
C GLY A 540 6.56 13.15 17.68
N LEU A 541 5.68 13.16 16.67
CA LEU A 541 5.57 12.12 15.66
C LEU A 541 6.49 12.38 14.47
N LYS A 542 7.04 11.32 13.90
CA LYS A 542 7.65 11.37 12.57
C LYS A 542 6.53 11.59 11.54
N HIS A 543 6.75 12.43 10.54
CA HIS A 543 5.72 12.77 9.56
C HIS A 543 6.30 13.30 8.26
N ASP A 544 5.55 13.15 7.18
CA ASP A 544 5.75 13.87 5.91
C ASP A 544 4.41 13.89 5.14
N TYR A 545 4.31 14.68 4.05
CA TYR A 545 3.25 14.43 3.09
C TYR A 545 3.60 13.18 2.25
N GLY A 546 2.61 12.36 1.93
CA GLY A 546 2.76 11.20 1.07
C GLY A 546 2.87 11.65 -0.39
N PHE A 547 1.76 12.09 -0.96
CA PHE A 547 1.77 12.72 -2.28
C PHE A 547 0.55 13.61 -2.54
N ILE A 548 0.68 14.51 -3.53
CA ILE A 548 -0.41 15.38 -3.97
C ILE A 548 -0.59 15.21 -5.47
N THR A 549 -1.81 14.83 -5.88
CA THR A 549 -2.17 14.61 -7.29
C THR A 549 -3.26 15.58 -7.71
N PRO A 550 -3.07 16.35 -8.81
CA PRO A 550 -4.09 17.28 -9.30
C PRO A 550 -5.27 16.54 -9.94
N LEU A 551 -6.47 17.03 -9.66
CA LEU A 551 -7.76 16.55 -10.17
C LEU A 551 -8.53 17.68 -10.85
N ASP A 552 -9.56 17.32 -11.62
CA ASP A 552 -10.55 18.23 -12.18
C ASP A 552 -9.92 19.46 -12.87
N PHE A 553 -8.97 19.21 -13.74
CA PHE A 553 -8.24 20.28 -14.45
C PHE A 553 -7.52 21.26 -13.51
N GLY A 554 -6.92 20.75 -12.44
CA GLY A 554 -6.19 21.55 -11.46
C GLY A 554 -7.05 22.41 -10.55
N LYS A 555 -8.36 22.15 -10.47
CA LYS A 555 -9.25 22.81 -9.51
C LYS A 555 -9.10 22.23 -8.11
N ARG A 556 -9.00 20.90 -8.02
CA ARG A 556 -8.81 20.13 -6.78
C ARG A 556 -7.53 19.30 -6.85
N ALA A 557 -7.15 18.77 -5.71
CA ALA A 557 -6.18 17.69 -5.62
C ALA A 557 -6.61 16.68 -4.54
N VAL A 558 -6.10 15.46 -4.65
CA VAL A 558 -5.96 14.57 -3.49
C VAL A 558 -4.64 14.92 -2.82
N PHE A 559 -4.70 15.11 -1.53
CA PHE A 559 -3.55 15.36 -0.67
C PHE A 559 -3.47 14.25 0.38
N GLU A 560 -2.40 13.47 0.35
CA GLU A 560 -2.07 12.48 1.36
C GLU A 560 -0.99 13.05 2.29
N TYR A 561 -1.25 12.97 3.60
CA TYR A 561 -0.30 13.32 4.64
C TYR A 561 -0.14 12.15 5.60
N ASP A 562 1.10 11.81 5.95
CA ASP A 562 1.42 10.63 6.70
C ASP A 562 2.01 10.97 8.07
N TYR A 563 1.49 10.29 9.09
CA TYR A 563 2.16 10.17 10.38
C TYR A 563 2.76 8.78 10.48
N TYR A 564 3.93 8.69 11.09
CA TYR A 564 4.65 7.43 11.28
C TYR A 564 4.88 7.17 12.76
N LEU A 565 4.77 5.90 13.15
CA LEU A 565 5.05 5.47 14.52
C LEU A 565 5.73 4.10 14.54
N ASP A 566 6.45 3.83 15.63
CA ASP A 566 6.73 2.46 16.02
C ASP A 566 5.49 1.90 16.72
N HIS A 567 4.77 0.99 16.05
CA HIS A 567 3.50 0.43 16.56
C HIS A 567 3.71 -0.55 17.72
N GLN A 568 4.97 -0.88 18.07
CA GLN A 568 5.32 -1.65 19.27
C GLN A 568 5.68 -0.76 20.47
N ASP A 569 5.71 0.56 20.27
CA ASP A 569 5.91 1.53 21.35
C ASP A 569 4.55 2.07 21.82
N ASP A 570 4.18 1.75 23.05
CA ASP A 570 2.90 2.16 23.65
C ASP A 570 2.76 3.68 23.77
N ASP A 571 3.84 4.39 24.10
CA ASP A 571 3.84 5.84 24.21
C ASP A 571 3.65 6.50 22.83
N GLU A 572 4.29 5.96 21.78
CA GLU A 572 4.06 6.44 20.41
C GLU A 572 2.63 6.15 19.95
N ARG A 573 2.05 4.98 20.28
CA ARG A 573 0.64 4.69 19.98
C ARG A 573 -0.31 5.67 20.66
N MET A 574 -0.10 5.95 21.94
CA MET A 574 -0.94 6.91 22.68
C MET A 574 -0.83 8.33 22.10
N ARG A 575 0.38 8.78 21.78
CA ARG A 575 0.60 10.08 21.13
C ARG A 575 -0.05 10.14 19.74
N MET A 576 0.02 9.04 18.98
CA MET A 576 -0.63 8.92 17.68
C MET A 576 -2.16 9.07 17.79
N LEU A 577 -2.81 8.42 18.77
CA LEU A 577 -4.26 8.54 18.98
C LEU A 577 -4.68 10.00 19.25
N GLN A 578 -3.91 10.73 20.08
CA GLN A 578 -4.19 12.15 20.32
C GLN A 578 -4.00 13.01 19.06
N ALA A 579 -2.92 12.75 18.31
CA ALA A 579 -2.68 13.44 17.04
C ALA A 579 -3.79 13.15 16.02
N MET A 580 -4.29 11.91 15.95
CA MET A 580 -5.40 11.53 15.08
C MET A 580 -6.68 12.30 15.43
N LYS A 581 -7.02 12.41 16.72
CA LYS A 581 -8.17 13.19 17.18
C LYS A 581 -8.07 14.66 16.75
N GLU A 582 -6.94 15.30 17.07
CA GLU A 582 -6.69 16.70 16.72
C GLU A 582 -6.70 16.93 15.20
N THR A 583 -6.19 15.97 14.43
CA THR A 583 -6.20 16.03 12.96
C THR A 583 -7.62 15.92 12.41
N ALA A 584 -8.44 15.02 12.94
CA ALA A 584 -9.83 14.89 12.55
C ALA A 584 -10.61 16.21 12.81
N GLU A 585 -10.44 16.81 13.98
CA GLU A 585 -11.03 18.11 14.32
C GLU A 585 -10.56 19.22 13.37
N MET A 586 -9.28 19.26 13.04
CA MET A 586 -8.69 20.19 12.09
C MET A 586 -9.32 20.06 10.70
N ILE A 587 -9.40 18.84 10.16
CA ILE A 587 -10.01 18.60 8.84
C ILE A 587 -11.48 18.97 8.85
N GLN A 588 -12.22 18.66 9.92
CA GLN A 588 -13.62 19.02 10.08
C GLN A 588 -13.81 20.55 10.09
N GLY A 589 -12.93 21.29 10.76
CA GLY A 589 -12.93 22.76 10.74
C GLY A 589 -12.77 23.32 9.33
N TYR A 590 -11.78 22.81 8.58
CA TYR A 590 -11.60 23.22 7.17
C TYR A 590 -12.77 22.82 6.28
N SER A 591 -13.37 21.65 6.50
CA SER A 591 -14.53 21.19 5.72
C SER A 591 -15.77 22.03 5.96
N ALA A 592 -15.93 22.60 7.16
CA ALA A 592 -17.03 23.51 7.48
C ALA A 592 -16.89 24.86 6.79
N GLU A 593 -15.65 25.31 6.54
CA GLU A 593 -15.36 26.60 5.88
C GLU A 593 -15.25 26.48 4.36
N TYR A 594 -14.74 25.32 3.86
CA TYR A 594 -14.46 25.09 2.44
C TYR A 594 -15.07 23.77 1.97
N ASP A 595 -16.16 23.80 1.22
CA ASP A 595 -16.84 22.61 0.65
C ASP A 595 -15.90 21.70 -0.16
N ALA A 596 -14.84 22.26 -0.72
CA ALA A 596 -13.85 21.52 -1.50
C ALA A 596 -12.85 20.74 -0.63
N VAL A 597 -12.79 21.02 0.69
CA VAL A 597 -11.99 20.26 1.65
C VAL A 597 -12.86 19.14 2.20
N ARG A 598 -12.53 17.92 1.84
CA ARG A 598 -13.26 16.74 2.31
C ARG A 598 -12.29 15.64 2.68
N TRP A 599 -12.43 15.10 3.88
CA TRP A 599 -11.80 13.85 4.20
C TRP A 599 -12.42 12.76 3.32
N ILE A 600 -11.59 11.89 2.73
CA ILE A 600 -12.09 10.79 1.90
C ILE A 600 -12.67 9.71 2.83
N ARG A 601 -13.91 9.92 3.23
CA ARG A 601 -14.64 9.08 4.20
C ARG A 601 -15.24 7.81 3.60
N HIS A 602 -15.63 7.84 2.32
CA HIS A 602 -16.39 6.73 1.71
C HIS A 602 -15.67 5.40 1.73
N THR A 603 -14.35 5.47 1.79
CA THR A 603 -13.51 4.30 1.86
C THR A 603 -13.46 3.68 3.25
N LEU A 604 -14.02 4.38 4.25
CA LEU A 604 -13.65 4.22 5.64
C LEU A 604 -14.89 4.14 6.53
N TYR A 605 -16.10 4.17 5.92
CA TYR A 605 -17.34 4.44 6.62
C TYR A 605 -17.59 3.51 7.83
N GLN A 606 -17.47 2.21 7.67
CA GLN A 606 -17.70 1.29 8.80
C GLN A 606 -16.59 1.31 9.85
N GLY A 607 -15.33 1.43 9.44
CA GLY A 607 -14.20 1.54 10.37
C GLY A 607 -14.11 2.92 11.02
N PHE A 608 -14.59 3.98 10.33
CA PHE A 608 -14.68 5.31 10.91
C PHE A 608 -15.70 5.40 12.03
N ALA A 609 -16.86 4.79 11.89
CA ALA A 609 -17.84 4.71 12.99
C ALA A 609 -17.23 3.99 14.21
N ARG A 610 -16.38 2.96 13.98
CA ARG A 610 -15.64 2.28 15.05
C ARG A 610 -14.48 3.15 15.58
N MET A 611 -13.73 3.86 14.71
CA MET A 611 -12.66 4.77 15.13
C MET A 611 -13.19 6.05 15.77
N GLU A 612 -14.26 6.65 15.28
CA GLU A 612 -14.92 7.76 15.96
C GLU A 612 -15.36 7.34 17.37
N ASN A 613 -15.93 6.16 17.53
CA ASN A 613 -16.24 5.62 18.85
C ASN A 613 -14.98 5.42 19.72
N LEU A 614 -13.85 5.00 19.16
CA LEU A 614 -12.58 4.87 19.88
C LEU A 614 -11.92 6.22 20.18
N LEU A 615 -12.11 7.23 19.31
CA LEU A 615 -11.56 8.58 19.50
C LEU A 615 -12.40 9.44 20.45
N TYR A 616 -13.69 9.12 20.62
CA TYR A 616 -14.62 9.88 21.47
C TYR A 616 -15.02 9.15 22.77
N THR A 617 -14.57 7.91 22.98
CA THR A 617 -14.64 7.21 24.28
C THR A 617 -13.31 7.25 25.00
#